data_41b4e562050c1dc87cf33944f4ddda90
#
_entry.id   41b4e562050c1dc87cf33944f4ddda90
#
_cell.length_a   1.000
_cell.length_b   1.000
_cell.length_c   1.000
_cell.angle_alpha   90.00
_cell.angle_beta   90.00
_cell.angle_gamma   90.00
#
_symmetry.space_group_name_H-M   'P 1'
#
loop_
_entity.id
_entity.type
_entity.pdbx_description
1 polymer ?
#
loop_
_entity_poly.entity_id
_entity_poly.type
_entity_poly.pdbx_seq_one_letter_code
_entity_poly.pdbx_strand_id
1 'polypeptide(L)'
;MTYVHSLHSLSNLDNYQGEESDIVLVSLTRSNPEHNIGFMASPQRLNVLLSRARNALIMIGNSDTFQKARNGREIWTKLFDMLAHGGHVFDGLPVKCERHQNRRALLKVPDDFDISCPDGGCLEPW
;
A
#
# COMPACT_ATOMS: atom_id res chain seq x y z
N MET A 1 8.83 -8.02 -8.60
CA MET A 1 8.92 -6.63 -9.07
C MET A 1 8.06 -5.80 -8.17
N THR A 2 8.53 -4.69 -7.65
CA THR A 2 7.72 -3.77 -6.85
C THR A 2 7.44 -2.56 -7.71
N TYR A 3 6.17 -2.27 -7.94
CA TYR A 3 5.75 -1.13 -8.74
C TYR A 3 5.38 0.02 -7.82
N VAL A 4 5.82 1.20 -8.18
CA VAL A 4 5.47 2.46 -7.54
C VAL A 4 4.64 3.25 -8.53
N HIS A 5 3.43 3.61 -8.12
CA HIS A 5 2.55 4.45 -8.90
C HIS A 5 2.56 5.85 -8.29
N SER A 6 2.95 6.84 -9.06
CA SER A 6 2.56 8.22 -8.78
C SER A 6 1.30 8.54 -9.61
N LEU A 7 0.57 9.56 -9.23
CA LEU A 7 -0.61 10.03 -9.98
C LEU A 7 -0.36 10.29 -11.48
N HIS A 8 0.92 10.32 -11.91
CA HIS A 8 1.32 10.64 -13.28
C HIS A 8 2.19 9.59 -13.96
N SER A 9 2.73 8.58 -13.26
CA SER A 9 3.57 7.56 -13.89
C SER A 9 3.59 6.23 -13.13
N LEU A 10 3.72 5.14 -13.90
CA LEU A 10 3.99 3.80 -13.40
C LEU A 10 5.48 3.51 -13.59
N SER A 11 6.22 3.29 -12.53
CA SER A 11 7.65 2.99 -12.60
C SER A 11 8.05 1.85 -11.67
N ASN A 12 9.10 1.11 -12.03
CA ASN A 12 9.78 0.25 -11.09
C ASN A 12 10.51 1.11 -10.04
N LEU A 13 10.61 0.60 -8.82
CA LEU A 13 11.33 1.29 -7.74
C LEU A 13 12.77 1.69 -8.16
N ASP A 14 13.41 0.88 -9.00
CA ASP A 14 14.77 1.15 -9.51
C ASP A 14 14.83 2.31 -10.50
N ASN A 15 13.78 2.54 -11.25
CA ASN A 15 13.69 3.64 -12.22
C ASN A 15 13.12 4.93 -11.62
N TYR A 16 12.57 4.85 -10.42
CA TYR A 16 11.97 5.98 -9.70
C TYR A 16 13.02 6.72 -8.84
N GLN A 17 14.21 6.92 -9.40
CA GLN A 17 15.34 7.49 -8.70
C GLN A 17 15.28 9.02 -8.70
N GLY A 18 15.14 9.62 -7.50
CA GLY A 18 15.14 11.08 -7.34
C GLY A 18 13.78 11.77 -7.46
N GLU A 19 12.72 11.08 -7.89
CA GLU A 19 11.38 11.66 -7.96
C GLU A 19 10.64 11.51 -6.64
N GLU A 20 9.88 12.52 -6.27
CA GLU A 20 8.96 12.54 -5.13
C GLU A 20 7.57 12.91 -5.61
N SER A 21 6.55 12.32 -4.98
CA SER A 21 5.15 12.62 -5.27
C SER A 21 4.38 12.88 -3.98
N ASP A 22 3.30 13.62 -4.08
CA ASP A 22 2.45 13.90 -2.93
C ASP A 22 1.83 12.61 -2.39
N ILE A 23 1.35 11.75 -3.27
CA ILE A 23 0.79 10.44 -2.93
C ILE A 23 1.50 9.37 -3.74
N VAL A 24 1.97 8.32 -3.08
CA VAL A 24 2.64 7.18 -3.70
C VAL A 24 1.87 5.91 -3.37
N LEU A 25 1.48 5.19 -4.43
CA LEU A 25 0.90 3.86 -4.32
C LEU A 25 1.99 2.82 -4.58
N VAL A 26 2.14 1.86 -3.68
CA VAL A 26 3.13 0.81 -3.77
C VAL A 26 2.44 -0.54 -3.89
N SER A 27 2.68 -1.23 -4.99
CA SER A 27 2.26 -2.61 -5.16
C SER A 27 3.40 -3.55 -4.73
N LEU A 28 3.21 -4.23 -3.60
CA LEU A 28 4.12 -5.26 -3.11
C LEU A 28 3.78 -6.58 -3.81
N THR A 29 4.18 -6.71 -5.08
CA THR A 29 3.79 -7.82 -5.97
C THR A 29 4.43 -9.16 -5.60
N ARG A 30 5.37 -9.18 -4.66
CA ARG A 30 5.99 -10.42 -4.22
C ARG A 30 5.11 -11.13 -3.21
N SER A 31 4.28 -12.03 -3.74
CA SER A 31 3.52 -13.01 -2.95
C SER A 31 3.92 -14.39 -3.46
N ASN A 32 4.67 -15.15 -2.66
CA ASN A 32 5.15 -16.47 -3.03
C ASN A 32 5.30 -17.37 -1.78
N PRO A 33 5.13 -18.69 -1.93
CA PRO A 33 5.19 -19.62 -0.80
C PRO A 33 6.60 -19.72 -0.18
N GLU A 34 7.65 -19.37 -0.92
CA GLU A 34 9.03 -19.36 -0.47
C GLU A 34 9.39 -18.14 0.39
N HIS A 35 8.46 -17.18 0.52
CA HIS A 35 8.66 -15.91 1.22
C HIS A 35 9.93 -15.16 0.77
N ASN A 36 10.20 -15.20 -0.53
CA ASN A 36 11.35 -14.55 -1.12
C ASN A 36 10.99 -13.15 -1.58
N ILE A 37 11.44 -12.15 -0.84
CA ILE A 37 11.20 -10.73 -1.14
C ILE A 37 12.31 -10.08 -1.98
N GLY A 38 13.36 -10.85 -2.30
CA GLY A 38 14.45 -10.39 -3.17
C GLY A 38 15.12 -9.13 -2.64
N PHE A 39 15.31 -8.15 -3.50
CA PHE A 39 16.00 -6.91 -3.15
C PHE A 39 15.23 -6.02 -2.13
N MET A 40 13.95 -6.28 -1.89
CA MET A 40 13.20 -5.61 -0.82
C MET A 40 13.65 -6.02 0.59
N ALA A 41 14.53 -7.03 0.71
CA ALA A 41 15.20 -7.37 1.96
C ALA A 41 16.21 -6.29 2.41
N SER A 42 16.62 -5.39 1.52
CA SER A 42 17.61 -4.34 1.81
C SER A 42 16.97 -3.15 2.55
N PRO A 43 17.52 -2.74 3.71
CA PRO A 43 17.07 -1.55 4.43
C PRO A 43 17.12 -0.27 3.60
N GLN A 44 18.13 -0.15 2.74
CA GLN A 44 18.31 1.01 1.88
C GLN A 44 17.15 1.15 0.89
N ARG A 45 16.68 0.02 0.34
CA ARG A 45 15.53 0.01 -0.58
C ARG A 45 14.24 0.40 0.10
N LEU A 46 14.03 -0.09 1.32
CA LEU A 46 12.89 0.33 2.13
C LEU A 46 12.93 1.83 2.43
N ASN A 47 14.08 2.37 2.83
CA ASN A 47 14.24 3.80 3.07
C ASN A 47 13.95 4.63 1.81
N VAL A 48 14.47 4.20 0.66
CA VAL A 48 14.16 4.84 -0.62
C VAL A 48 12.66 4.84 -0.89
N LEU A 49 11.98 3.70 -0.68
CA LEU A 49 10.54 3.58 -0.86
C LEU A 49 9.77 4.55 0.04
N LEU A 50 10.08 4.56 1.34
CA LEU A 50 9.40 5.41 2.32
C LEU A 50 9.61 6.90 2.08
N SER A 51 10.75 7.29 1.49
CA SER A 51 11.09 8.69 1.21
C SER A 51 10.47 9.24 -0.08
N ARG A 52 9.73 8.44 -0.85
CA ARG A 52 9.15 8.87 -2.13
C ARG A 52 7.86 9.66 -1.99
N ALA A 53 7.15 9.49 -0.89
CA ALA A 53 5.89 10.16 -0.65
C ALA A 53 6.07 11.38 0.24
N ARG A 54 5.49 12.52 -0.17
CA ARG A 54 5.47 13.75 0.64
C ARG A 54 4.33 13.74 1.66
N ASN A 55 3.15 13.30 1.25
CA ASN A 55 1.93 13.40 2.05
C ASN A 55 1.36 12.03 2.44
N ALA A 56 1.33 11.07 1.52
CA ALA A 56 0.77 9.75 1.79
C ALA A 56 1.48 8.64 1.00
N LEU A 57 1.72 7.52 1.68
CA LEU A 57 2.20 6.27 1.09
C LEU A 57 1.17 5.18 1.35
N ILE A 58 0.65 4.58 0.29
CA ILE A 58 -0.31 3.48 0.37
C ILE A 58 0.36 2.23 -0.18
N MET A 59 0.50 1.20 0.66
CA MET A 59 1.08 -0.07 0.28
C MET A 59 -0.01 -1.13 0.15
N ILE A 60 -0.02 -1.83 -0.97
CA ILE A 60 -0.95 -2.93 -1.25
C ILE A 60 -0.15 -4.20 -1.51
N GLY A 61 -0.46 -5.27 -0.82
CA GLY A 61 0.22 -6.56 -1.01
C GLY A 61 -0.01 -7.54 0.13
N ASN A 62 0.72 -8.65 0.08
CA ASN A 62 0.66 -9.70 1.08
C ASN A 62 1.74 -9.49 2.15
N SER A 63 1.35 -8.97 3.31
CA SER A 63 2.25 -8.73 4.45
C SER A 63 2.91 -10.01 4.98
N ASP A 64 2.21 -11.14 4.91
CA ASP A 64 2.73 -12.45 5.36
C ASP A 64 4.03 -12.84 4.66
N THR A 65 4.12 -12.60 3.35
CA THR A 65 5.33 -12.89 2.57
C THR A 65 6.53 -12.12 3.10
N PHE A 66 6.34 -10.87 3.51
CA PHE A 66 7.40 -10.01 4.03
C PHE A 66 7.75 -10.31 5.48
N GLN A 67 6.75 -10.61 6.31
CA GLN A 67 6.96 -10.96 7.72
C GLN A 67 7.59 -12.34 7.92
N LYS A 68 7.38 -13.26 6.97
CA LYS A 68 7.96 -14.60 6.97
C LYS A 68 9.22 -14.72 6.09
N ALA A 69 9.69 -13.61 5.50
CA ALA A 69 10.84 -13.60 4.62
C ALA A 69 12.11 -14.14 5.31
N ARG A 70 12.95 -14.85 4.56
CA ARG A 70 14.24 -15.37 5.08
C ARG A 70 15.22 -14.22 5.38
N ASN A 71 15.25 -13.20 4.52
CA ASN A 71 16.08 -12.02 4.66
C ASN A 71 15.22 -10.76 4.76
N GLY A 72 15.60 -9.81 5.60
CA GLY A 72 14.88 -8.55 5.76
C GLY A 72 13.62 -8.63 6.61
N ARG A 73 13.26 -9.80 7.14
CA ARG A 73 12.06 -10.01 7.97
C ARG A 73 11.95 -9.00 9.11
N GLU A 74 13.04 -8.77 9.84
CA GLU A 74 13.05 -7.92 11.04
C GLU A 74 12.59 -6.49 10.73
N ILE A 75 13.05 -5.93 9.61
CA ILE A 75 12.74 -4.57 9.19
C ILE A 75 11.27 -4.45 8.79
N TRP A 76 10.78 -5.41 8.02
CA TRP A 76 9.40 -5.43 7.57
C TRP A 76 8.43 -5.69 8.73
N THR A 77 8.76 -6.63 9.62
CA THR A 77 7.96 -6.87 10.84
C THR A 77 7.86 -5.60 11.68
N LYS A 78 8.98 -4.92 11.91
CA LYS A 78 9.00 -3.67 12.66
C LYS A 78 8.16 -2.57 12.01
N LEU A 79 8.23 -2.45 10.68
CA LEU A 79 7.41 -1.51 9.93
C LEU A 79 5.92 -1.82 10.08
N PHE A 80 5.52 -3.07 9.85
CA PHE A 80 4.11 -3.47 9.96
C PHE A 80 3.59 -3.34 11.39
N ASP A 81 4.38 -3.65 12.40
CA ASP A 81 4.02 -3.45 13.81
C ASP A 81 3.78 -1.97 14.11
N MET A 82 4.64 -1.08 13.64
CA MET A 82 4.45 0.36 13.75
C MET A 82 3.15 0.83 13.10
N LEU A 83 2.89 0.37 11.87
CA LEU A 83 1.68 0.72 11.13
C LEU A 83 0.42 0.17 11.82
N ALA A 84 0.48 -1.05 12.35
CA ALA A 84 -0.62 -1.66 13.08
C ALA A 84 -0.94 -0.90 14.38
N HIS A 85 0.08 -0.54 15.15
CA HIS A 85 -0.10 0.28 16.36
C HIS A 85 -0.69 1.67 16.05
N GLY A 86 -0.35 2.23 14.90
CA GLY A 86 -0.92 3.49 14.41
C GLY A 86 -2.32 3.37 13.82
N GLY A 87 -2.89 2.16 13.72
CA GLY A 87 -4.20 1.94 13.09
C GLY A 87 -4.18 2.11 11.56
N HIS A 88 -3.03 1.92 10.92
CA HIS A 88 -2.82 2.11 9.48
C HIS A 88 -2.77 0.80 8.68
N VAL A 89 -3.14 -0.33 9.26
CA VAL A 89 -3.22 -1.63 8.58
C VAL A 89 -4.69 -2.00 8.40
N PHE A 90 -5.08 -2.29 7.17
CA PHE A 90 -6.44 -2.61 6.78
C PHE A 90 -6.45 -3.87 5.91
N ASP A 91 -7.51 -4.69 6.05
CA ASP A 91 -7.74 -5.88 5.20
C ASP A 91 -8.30 -5.53 3.81
N GLY A 92 -8.42 -4.26 3.48
CA GLY A 92 -8.94 -3.75 2.21
C GLY A 92 -8.78 -2.25 2.14
N LEU A 93 -9.27 -1.63 1.08
CA LEU A 93 -9.24 -0.19 0.89
C LEU A 93 -10.35 0.48 1.72
N PRO A 94 -10.03 1.25 2.76
CA PRO A 94 -11.03 1.98 3.51
C PRO A 94 -11.54 3.17 2.69
N VAL A 95 -12.85 3.29 2.57
CA VAL A 95 -13.52 4.38 1.87
C VAL A 95 -14.63 4.98 2.72
N LYS A 96 -14.88 6.26 2.58
CA LYS A 96 -15.99 6.96 3.19
C LYS A 96 -16.77 7.74 2.14
N CYS A 97 -18.03 7.98 2.40
CA CYS A 97 -18.84 8.86 1.58
C CYS A 97 -18.80 10.28 2.14
N GLU A 98 -18.40 11.28 1.35
CA GLU A 98 -18.40 12.68 1.79
C GLU A 98 -19.80 13.22 2.04
N ARG A 99 -20.78 12.80 1.24
CA ARG A 99 -22.19 13.25 1.38
C ARG A 99 -22.90 12.57 2.55
N HIS A 100 -22.49 11.34 2.91
CA HIS A 100 -23.11 10.55 3.96
C HIS A 100 -22.06 10.22 5.03
N GLN A 101 -21.82 11.13 5.96
CA GLN A 101 -20.73 11.08 6.95
C GLN A 101 -20.63 9.78 7.75
N ASN A 102 -21.73 9.04 7.89
CA ASN A 102 -21.77 7.77 8.61
C ASN A 102 -21.56 6.54 7.72
N ARG A 103 -21.36 6.72 6.41
CA ARG A 103 -21.18 5.62 5.47
C ARG A 103 -19.70 5.37 5.23
N ARG A 104 -19.20 4.31 5.85
CA ARG A 104 -17.84 3.81 5.68
C ARG A 104 -17.90 2.38 5.16
N ALA A 105 -17.01 2.02 4.26
CA ALA A 105 -16.87 0.67 3.74
C ALA A 105 -15.40 0.28 3.65
N LEU A 106 -15.15 -1.02 3.64
CA LEU A 106 -13.84 -1.59 3.39
C LEU A 106 -13.95 -2.43 2.12
N LEU A 107 -13.31 -1.97 1.04
CA LEU A 107 -13.37 -2.65 -0.25
C LEU A 107 -12.29 -3.73 -0.29
N LYS A 108 -12.71 -5.00 -0.39
CA LYS A 108 -11.82 -6.18 -0.35
C LYS A 108 -11.74 -6.91 -1.68
N VAL A 109 -12.82 -6.92 -2.44
CA VAL A 109 -12.97 -7.62 -3.72
C VAL A 109 -13.49 -6.67 -4.78
N PRO A 110 -13.30 -6.97 -6.07
CA PRO A 110 -13.77 -6.11 -7.17
C PRO A 110 -15.26 -5.77 -7.08
N ASP A 111 -16.09 -6.69 -6.65
CA ASP A 111 -17.55 -6.50 -6.54
C ASP A 111 -17.93 -5.47 -5.45
N ASP A 112 -17.05 -5.21 -4.49
CA ASP A 112 -17.26 -4.18 -3.47
C ASP A 112 -17.25 -2.76 -4.08
N PHE A 113 -16.65 -2.58 -5.25
CA PHE A 113 -16.62 -1.29 -5.96
C PHE A 113 -17.98 -0.93 -6.60
N ASP A 114 -18.86 -1.92 -6.76
CA ASP A 114 -20.25 -1.72 -7.23
C ASP A 114 -21.18 -1.21 -6.12
N ILE A 115 -20.66 -0.93 -4.93
CA ILE A 115 -21.41 -0.26 -3.85
C ILE A 115 -21.69 1.18 -4.28
N SER A 116 -22.61 1.33 -5.20
CA SER A 116 -23.14 2.63 -5.57
C SER A 116 -23.95 3.20 -4.40
N CYS A 117 -23.70 4.44 -4.06
CA CYS A 117 -24.71 5.20 -3.33
C CYS A 117 -25.99 5.22 -4.16
N PRO A 118 -27.18 5.17 -3.53
CA PRO A 118 -28.45 5.24 -4.25
C PRO A 118 -28.57 6.41 -5.22
N ASP A 119 -27.78 7.45 -5.00
CA ASP A 119 -27.75 8.69 -5.79
C ASP A 119 -26.59 8.77 -6.80
N GLY A 120 -25.85 7.66 -7.01
CA GLY A 120 -24.71 7.57 -7.93
C GLY A 120 -23.47 8.37 -7.51
N GLY A 121 -22.34 7.67 -7.37
CA GLY A 121 -21.01 8.28 -7.35
C GLY A 121 -20.58 8.99 -6.06
N CYS A 122 -20.74 8.35 -4.90
CA CYS A 122 -20.41 8.96 -3.60
C CYS A 122 -19.20 8.35 -2.87
N LEU A 123 -18.45 7.47 -3.46
CA LEU A 123 -17.30 6.85 -2.77
C LEU A 123 -16.01 7.56 -3.18
N GLU A 124 -15.43 8.31 -2.27
CA GLU A 124 -14.09 8.86 -2.41
C GLU A 124 -13.14 8.18 -1.43
N PRO A 125 -11.88 7.85 -1.84
CA PRO A 125 -10.85 7.39 -0.92
C PRO A 125 -10.53 8.50 0.09
N TRP A 126 -10.24 8.13 1.31
CA TRP A 126 -9.92 9.06 2.40
C TRP A 126 -8.53 8.88 2.95
#